data_4d4c5d0a07434a1b05b71b55f1818cf7
#
_entry.id   4d4c5d0a07434a1b05b71b55f1818cf7
#
_cell.length_a   1.000
_cell.length_b   1.000
_cell.length_c   1.000
_cell.angle_alpha   90.00
_cell.angle_beta   90.00
_cell.angle_gamma   90.00
#
_symmetry.space_group_name_H-M   'P 1'
#
loop_
_entity.id
_entity.type
_entity.pdbx_description
1 polymer ?
#
loop_
_entity_poly.entity_id
_entity_poly.type
_entity_poly.pdbx_seq_one_letter_code
_entity_poly.pdbx_strand_id
1 'polypeptide(L)'
;MKGTNGGIQLQLYQDGYANHDPITVYATQDGTFSAVLFDGPYKLVTKDKNGPWVNNRDTIYVEVKGKTQCEVKVTPYFTISDENITLDNNIVSGTCNIQQIVQDAKISQAMLLVSKTTFVDENTNIARQNLSNINPGVTNISLDI
;
A
#
# COMPACT_ATOMS: atom_id res chain seq x y z
N MET A 1 3.82 3.09 0.23
CA MET A 1 3.45 1.65 0.22
C MET A 1 4.66 0.79 0.57
N LYS A 2 4.48 -0.36 1.22
CA LYS A 2 5.62 -1.26 1.47
C LYS A 2 6.02 -1.92 0.15
N GLY A 3 7.31 -1.95 -0.16
CA GLY A 3 7.83 -2.66 -1.33
C GLY A 3 7.70 -4.19 -1.22
N THR A 4 8.14 -4.90 -2.25
CA THR A 4 7.91 -6.34 -2.46
C THR A 4 8.42 -7.27 -1.33
N ASN A 5 9.43 -6.86 -0.57
CA ASN A 5 9.88 -7.59 0.62
C ASN A 5 9.15 -7.08 1.87
N GLY A 6 8.02 -7.66 2.18
CA GLY A 6 7.11 -7.24 3.24
C GLY A 6 5.87 -6.51 2.70
N GLY A 7 5.55 -6.72 1.42
CA GLY A 7 4.42 -6.15 0.72
C GLY A 7 3.07 -6.46 1.37
N ILE A 8 2.08 -5.70 0.94
CA ILE A 8 0.69 -5.89 1.33
C ILE A 8 0.22 -7.25 0.83
N GLN A 9 -0.29 -8.05 1.75
CA GLN A 9 -0.75 -9.41 1.51
C GLN A 9 -2.27 -9.49 1.65
N LEU A 10 -2.87 -10.14 0.68
CA LEU A 10 -4.23 -10.62 0.74
C LEU A 10 -4.19 -12.14 0.89
N GLN A 11 -5.19 -12.71 1.52
CA GLN A 11 -5.29 -14.14 1.74
C GLN A 11 -6.57 -14.65 1.10
N LEU A 12 -6.43 -15.65 0.24
CA LEU A 12 -7.54 -16.36 -0.40
C LEU A 12 -7.68 -17.74 0.24
N TYR A 13 -8.88 -18.05 0.65
CA TYR A 13 -9.27 -19.36 1.17
C TYR A 13 -10.28 -20.02 0.23
N GLN A 14 -10.16 -21.32 0.05
CA GLN A 14 -11.11 -22.12 -0.69
C GLN A 14 -11.66 -23.24 0.21
N ASP A 15 -12.97 -23.35 0.30
CA ASP A 15 -13.62 -24.40 1.06
C ASP A 15 -13.65 -25.73 0.26
N GLY A 16 -13.83 -26.84 0.98
CA GLY A 16 -14.00 -28.16 0.36
C GLY A 16 -12.72 -28.96 0.14
N TYR A 17 -11.58 -28.44 0.55
CA TYR A 17 -10.29 -29.14 0.49
C TYR A 17 -9.78 -29.50 1.89
N ALA A 18 -8.99 -30.57 1.98
CA ALA A 18 -8.36 -30.98 3.25
C ALA A 18 -7.32 -29.97 3.74
N ASN A 19 -6.66 -29.28 2.83
CA ASN A 19 -5.74 -28.20 3.15
C ASN A 19 -6.50 -26.85 3.19
N HIS A 20 -6.43 -26.18 4.33
CA HIS A 20 -7.07 -24.89 4.58
C HIS A 20 -6.07 -23.71 4.60
N ASP A 21 -4.83 -23.93 4.15
CA ASP A 21 -3.83 -22.88 4.10
C ASP A 21 -4.24 -21.80 3.08
N PRO A 22 -4.08 -20.52 3.42
CA PRO A 22 -4.42 -19.45 2.51
C PRO A 22 -3.46 -19.36 1.33
N ILE A 23 -4.00 -19.11 0.15
CA ILE A 23 -3.22 -18.65 -0.99
C ILE A 23 -2.88 -17.17 -0.76
N THR A 24 -1.60 -16.86 -0.62
CA THR A 24 -1.15 -15.48 -0.41
C THR A 24 -1.03 -14.77 -1.76
N VAL A 25 -1.66 -13.61 -1.86
CA VAL A 25 -1.59 -12.72 -3.01
C VAL A 25 -0.99 -11.38 -2.56
N TYR A 26 -0.05 -10.85 -3.32
CA TYR A 26 0.61 -9.58 -3.00
C TYR A 26 0.01 -8.45 -3.84
N ALA A 27 -0.24 -7.32 -3.19
CA ALA A 27 -0.58 -6.09 -3.90
C ALA A 27 0.69 -5.42 -4.43
N THR A 28 0.59 -4.88 -5.62
CA THR A 28 1.63 -4.08 -6.27
C THR A 28 1.69 -2.66 -5.69
N GLN A 29 2.64 -1.85 -6.12
CA GLN A 29 2.83 -0.49 -5.63
C GLN A 29 1.65 0.43 -5.92
N ASP A 30 0.94 0.21 -7.01
CA ASP A 30 -0.27 0.93 -7.44
C ASP A 30 -1.56 0.41 -6.79
N GLY A 31 -1.46 -0.59 -5.91
CA GLY A 31 -2.60 -1.17 -5.20
C GLY A 31 -3.35 -2.25 -5.98
N THR A 32 -2.91 -2.61 -7.17
CA THR A 32 -3.50 -3.73 -7.91
C THR A 32 -2.99 -5.08 -7.37
N PHE A 33 -3.74 -6.13 -7.59
CA PHE A 33 -3.33 -7.51 -7.30
C PHE A 33 -3.89 -8.46 -8.35
N SER A 34 -3.23 -9.60 -8.52
CA SER A 34 -3.70 -10.65 -9.42
C SER A 34 -3.31 -12.03 -8.90
N ALA A 35 -4.13 -13.02 -9.21
CA ALA A 35 -3.86 -14.44 -8.95
C ALA A 35 -4.37 -15.28 -10.10
N VAL A 36 -3.70 -16.40 -10.38
CA VAL A 36 -4.19 -17.43 -11.29
C VAL A 36 -4.76 -18.54 -10.43
N LEU A 37 -6.05 -18.80 -10.56
CA LEU A 37 -6.83 -19.68 -9.72
C LEU A 37 -7.66 -20.63 -10.61
N PHE A 38 -8.05 -21.77 -10.05
CA PHE A 38 -9.09 -22.60 -10.65
C PHE A 38 -10.47 -21.95 -10.48
N ASP A 39 -11.40 -22.25 -11.35
CA ASP A 39 -12.79 -21.81 -11.19
C ASP A 39 -13.38 -22.34 -9.88
N GLY A 40 -14.17 -21.53 -9.20
CA GLY A 40 -14.85 -21.88 -7.95
C GLY A 40 -14.97 -20.74 -6.95
N PRO A 41 -15.58 -21.03 -5.79
CA PRO A 41 -15.78 -20.05 -4.73
C PRO A 41 -14.52 -19.84 -3.88
N TYR A 42 -14.22 -18.58 -3.61
CA TYR A 42 -13.11 -18.16 -2.76
C TYR A 42 -13.56 -17.14 -1.74
N LYS A 43 -12.86 -17.11 -0.61
CA LYS A 43 -12.98 -16.09 0.43
C LYS A 43 -11.70 -15.26 0.43
N LEU A 44 -11.82 -13.97 0.15
CA LEU A 44 -10.71 -13.03 0.14
C LEU A 44 -10.76 -12.18 1.41
N VAL A 45 -9.66 -12.12 2.13
CA VAL A 45 -9.51 -11.30 3.34
C VAL A 45 -8.19 -10.53 3.31
N THR A 46 -8.16 -9.40 4.01
CA THR A 46 -6.92 -8.67 4.27
C THR A 46 -6.20 -9.27 5.47
N LYS A 47 -4.88 -9.22 5.45
CA LYS A 47 -4.07 -9.65 6.58
C LYS A 47 -3.99 -8.53 7.62
N ASP A 48 -4.26 -8.85 8.89
CA ASP A 48 -4.14 -7.90 10.00
C ASP A 48 -2.73 -7.31 10.11
N LYS A 49 -2.64 -6.02 10.44
CA LYS A 49 -1.39 -5.27 10.65
C LYS A 49 -0.42 -5.32 9.46
N ASN A 50 -0.93 -5.48 8.27
CA ASN A 50 -0.12 -5.64 7.07
C ASN A 50 -0.17 -4.44 6.12
N GLY A 51 -0.91 -3.40 6.46
CA GLY A 51 -1.03 -2.18 5.65
C GLY A 51 -1.26 -0.93 6.49
N PRO A 52 -1.19 0.26 5.88
CA PRO A 52 -1.40 1.55 6.53
C PRO A 52 -2.90 1.88 6.68
N TRP A 53 -3.70 0.90 7.07
CA TRP A 53 -5.16 1.02 7.24
C TRP A 53 -5.63 0.28 8.48
N VAL A 54 -6.85 0.59 8.89
CA VAL A 54 -7.54 -0.10 9.98
C VAL A 54 -7.72 -1.57 9.60
N ASN A 55 -7.42 -2.47 10.54
CA ASN A 55 -7.65 -3.90 10.32
C ASN A 55 -9.10 -4.12 9.90
N ASN A 56 -9.29 -4.70 8.75
CA ASN A 56 -10.61 -5.10 8.26
C ASN A 56 -10.66 -6.63 8.19
N ARG A 57 -11.60 -7.21 8.93
CA ARG A 57 -11.83 -8.66 8.97
C ARG A 57 -13.02 -9.10 8.12
N ASP A 58 -13.55 -8.19 7.30
CA ASP A 58 -14.62 -8.52 6.37
C ASP A 58 -14.12 -9.54 5.36
N THR A 59 -14.96 -10.53 5.11
CA THR A 59 -14.73 -11.55 4.09
C THR A 59 -15.43 -11.14 2.81
N ILE A 60 -14.67 -11.06 1.74
CA ILE A 60 -15.18 -10.83 0.39
C ILE A 60 -15.32 -12.21 -0.29
N TYR A 61 -16.55 -12.54 -0.64
CA TYR A 61 -16.83 -13.79 -1.35
C TYR A 61 -16.68 -13.54 -2.85
N VAL A 62 -15.84 -14.33 -3.50
CA VAL A 62 -15.50 -14.21 -4.92
C VAL A 62 -15.77 -15.55 -5.61
N GLU A 63 -16.68 -15.57 -6.56
CA GLU A 63 -16.87 -16.70 -7.46
C GLU A 63 -15.93 -16.50 -8.65
N VAL A 64 -14.86 -17.29 -8.71
CA VAL A 64 -13.91 -17.26 -9.83
C VAL A 64 -14.47 -18.08 -10.99
N LYS A 65 -14.64 -17.41 -12.13
CA LYS A 65 -15.07 -18.03 -13.39
C LYS A 65 -14.40 -17.32 -14.55
N GLY A 66 -13.35 -17.95 -15.08
CA GLY A 66 -12.51 -17.30 -16.09
C GLY A 66 -11.89 -16.00 -15.56
N LYS A 67 -12.00 -14.89 -16.31
CA LYS A 67 -11.49 -13.59 -15.88
C LYS A 67 -12.49 -12.94 -14.92
N THR A 68 -12.15 -12.90 -13.64
CA THR A 68 -12.94 -12.31 -12.56
C THR A 68 -12.23 -11.11 -11.98
N GLN A 69 -12.98 -10.06 -11.63
CA GLN A 69 -12.47 -8.84 -10.98
C GLN A 69 -13.18 -8.64 -9.64
N CYS A 70 -12.43 -8.18 -8.65
CA CYS A 70 -12.97 -7.79 -7.35
C CYS A 70 -12.20 -6.61 -6.77
N GLU A 71 -12.83 -5.89 -5.86
CA GLU A 71 -12.25 -4.76 -5.15
C GLU A 71 -12.18 -5.05 -3.65
N VAL A 72 -11.06 -4.64 -3.03
CA VAL A 72 -10.88 -4.69 -1.58
C VAL A 72 -10.87 -3.26 -1.05
N LYS A 73 -11.92 -2.87 -0.34
CA LYS A 73 -12.02 -1.54 0.29
C LYS A 73 -11.34 -1.54 1.64
N VAL A 74 -10.50 -0.56 1.87
CA VAL A 74 -9.79 -0.35 3.13
C VAL A 74 -9.98 1.09 3.62
N THR A 75 -9.92 1.29 4.93
CA THR A 75 -9.93 2.63 5.55
C THR A 75 -8.50 2.98 5.94
N PRO A 76 -7.79 3.82 5.19
CA PRO A 76 -6.42 4.20 5.51
C PRO A 76 -6.37 5.07 6.78
N TYR A 77 -5.27 5.04 7.51
CA TYR A 77 -5.06 5.98 8.63
C TYR A 77 -4.84 7.41 8.12
N PHE A 78 -4.11 7.55 7.02
CA PHE A 78 -3.81 8.82 6.36
C PHE A 78 -3.90 8.66 4.85
N THR A 79 -4.25 9.75 4.17
CA THR A 79 -4.12 9.87 2.71
C THR A 79 -3.17 11.00 2.38
N ILE A 80 -2.55 10.94 1.20
CA ILE A 80 -1.72 12.00 0.64
C ILE A 80 -2.42 12.48 -0.62
N SER A 81 -2.53 13.79 -0.77
CA SER A 81 -3.13 14.46 -1.93
C SER A 81 -2.36 15.73 -2.28
N ASP A 82 -2.73 16.34 -3.39
CA ASP A 82 -2.20 17.64 -3.84
C ASP A 82 -0.66 17.63 -3.92
N GLU A 83 -0.10 16.49 -4.32
CA GLU A 83 1.32 16.36 -4.53
C GLU A 83 1.79 17.21 -5.72
N ASN A 84 2.76 18.04 -5.47
CA ASN A 84 3.48 18.79 -6.49
C ASN A 84 4.97 18.66 -6.23
N ILE A 85 5.64 17.81 -7.01
CA ILE A 85 7.05 17.49 -6.84
C ILE A 85 7.81 17.88 -8.10
N THR A 86 8.90 18.63 -7.91
CA THR A 86 9.78 19.08 -8.98
C THR A 86 11.22 18.65 -8.72
N LEU A 87 11.98 18.49 -9.79
CA LEU A 87 13.42 18.26 -9.75
C LEU A 87 14.10 19.41 -10.51
N ASP A 88 14.93 20.15 -9.81
CA ASP A 88 15.76 21.22 -10.39
C ASP A 88 17.17 21.17 -9.80
N ASN A 89 18.20 21.22 -10.63
CA ASN A 89 19.61 21.23 -10.23
C ASN A 89 19.98 20.19 -9.16
N ASN A 90 19.52 18.96 -9.31
CA ASN A 90 19.66 17.85 -8.35
C ASN A 90 18.91 18.06 -7.02
N ILE A 91 18.03 19.03 -6.92
CA ILE A 91 17.17 19.22 -5.75
C ILE A 91 15.76 18.77 -6.10
N VAL A 92 15.28 17.75 -5.39
CA VAL A 92 13.88 17.36 -5.38
C VAL A 92 13.17 18.20 -4.35
N SER A 93 12.20 18.99 -4.76
CA SER A 93 11.40 19.83 -3.86
C SER A 93 9.93 19.76 -4.22
N GLY A 94 9.09 20.04 -3.25
CA GLY A 94 7.65 20.06 -3.50
C GLY A 94 6.83 20.12 -2.22
N THR A 95 5.54 19.93 -2.42
CA THR A 95 4.52 19.94 -1.38
C THR A 95 3.58 18.76 -1.54
N CYS A 96 2.99 18.32 -0.45
CA CYS A 96 1.84 17.43 -0.44
C CYS A 96 0.95 17.76 0.77
N ASN A 97 -0.30 17.34 0.71
CA ASN A 97 -1.24 17.46 1.81
C ASN A 97 -1.48 16.08 2.44
N ILE A 98 -1.19 15.96 3.72
CA ILE A 98 -1.43 14.73 4.50
C ILE A 98 -2.74 14.91 5.26
N GLN A 99 -3.75 14.13 4.89
CA GLN A 99 -5.05 14.14 5.54
C GLN A 99 -5.16 12.96 6.52
N GLN A 100 -5.50 13.25 7.77
CA GLN A 100 -5.82 12.23 8.76
C GLN A 100 -7.26 11.75 8.57
N ILE A 101 -7.44 10.45 8.37
CA ILE A 101 -8.75 9.82 8.18
C ILE A 101 -9.25 9.21 9.49
N VAL A 102 -8.36 8.58 10.24
CA VAL A 102 -8.70 7.95 11.52
C VAL A 102 -8.29 8.88 12.65
N GLN A 103 -9.27 9.29 13.45
CA GLN A 103 -9.03 10.13 14.63
C GLN A 103 -8.02 9.44 15.56
N ASP A 104 -7.16 10.22 16.19
CA ASP A 104 -6.10 9.77 17.10
C ASP A 104 -4.98 8.91 16.47
N ALA A 105 -5.02 8.62 15.18
CA ALA A 105 -3.91 8.01 14.49
C ALA A 105 -2.69 8.94 14.50
N LYS A 106 -1.50 8.37 14.71
CA LYS A 106 -0.24 9.13 14.70
C LYS A 106 0.63 8.67 13.52
N ILE A 107 1.27 9.61 12.87
CA ILE A 107 2.27 9.30 11.85
C ILE A 107 3.49 8.73 12.56
N SER A 108 3.75 7.45 12.38
CA SER A 108 4.92 6.78 12.97
C SER A 108 6.19 7.05 12.19
N GLN A 109 6.07 7.21 10.88
CA GLN A 109 7.19 7.45 9.99
C GLN A 109 6.70 8.10 8.70
N ALA A 110 7.46 9.08 8.20
CA ALA A 110 7.31 9.63 6.88
C ALA A 110 8.70 9.76 6.23
N MET A 111 8.78 9.48 4.95
CA MET A 111 10.04 9.60 4.22
C MET A 111 9.79 9.98 2.76
N LEU A 112 10.72 10.74 2.22
CA LEU A 112 10.84 10.99 0.79
C LEU A 112 11.85 10.00 0.22
N LEU A 113 11.46 9.27 -0.81
CA LEU A 113 12.30 8.32 -1.52
C LEU A 113 12.39 8.74 -2.99
N VAL A 114 13.58 8.70 -3.55
CA VAL A 114 13.82 8.99 -4.97
C VAL A 114 14.46 7.78 -5.63
N SER A 115 13.98 7.41 -6.81
CA SER A 115 14.53 6.31 -7.61
C SER A 115 14.65 6.70 -9.07
N LYS A 116 15.54 6.04 -9.81
CA LYS A 116 15.66 6.14 -11.28
C LYS A 116 14.63 5.29 -12.01
N THR A 117 13.90 4.46 -11.29
CA THR A 117 12.88 3.54 -11.84
C THR A 117 11.53 3.78 -11.19
N THR A 118 10.48 3.21 -11.77
CA THR A 118 9.14 3.21 -11.19
C THR A 118 9.04 2.43 -9.88
N PHE A 119 10.01 1.54 -9.62
CA PHE A 119 10.09 0.81 -8.35
C PHE A 119 10.91 1.62 -7.36
N VAL A 120 10.26 2.04 -6.29
CA VAL A 120 10.88 2.80 -5.21
C VAL A 120 10.39 2.27 -3.86
N ASP A 121 11.33 1.89 -3.00
CA ASP A 121 11.07 1.53 -1.61
C ASP A 121 12.29 1.84 -0.73
N GLU A 122 12.23 1.50 0.56
CA GLU A 122 13.30 1.76 1.52
C GLU A 122 14.65 1.10 1.14
N ASN A 123 14.61 0.03 0.35
CA ASN A 123 15.81 -0.72 -0.08
C ASN A 123 16.19 -0.40 -1.53
N THR A 124 15.21 0.07 -2.32
CA THR A 124 15.37 0.37 -3.75
C THR A 124 15.15 1.87 -3.97
N ASN A 125 16.16 2.66 -3.66
CA ASN A 125 16.17 4.10 -3.86
C ASN A 125 17.60 4.57 -4.15
N ILE A 126 17.74 5.74 -4.76
CA ILE A 126 19.04 6.42 -4.96
C ILE A 126 19.28 7.51 -3.92
N ALA A 127 18.21 8.04 -3.36
CA ALA A 127 18.26 9.01 -2.28
C ALA A 127 17.02 8.89 -1.39
N ARG A 128 17.19 9.17 -0.12
CA ARG A 128 16.10 9.15 0.85
C ARG A 128 16.28 10.22 1.92
N GLN A 129 15.17 10.74 2.40
CA GLN A 129 15.12 11.63 3.55
C GLN A 129 14.02 11.16 4.50
N ASN A 130 14.39 10.93 5.75
CA ASN A 130 13.41 10.73 6.81
C ASN A 130 12.88 12.10 7.24
N LEU A 131 11.56 12.23 7.23
CA LEU A 131 10.87 13.44 7.65
C LEU A 131 10.51 13.30 9.13
N SER A 132 10.96 14.25 9.95
CA SER A 132 10.68 14.28 11.39
C SER A 132 9.57 15.26 11.72
N ASN A 133 8.83 14.98 12.80
CA ASN A 133 7.78 15.85 13.32
C ASN A 133 6.68 16.18 12.30
N ILE A 134 6.35 15.23 11.44
CA ILE A 134 5.29 15.40 10.45
C ILE A 134 3.93 15.30 11.13
N ASN A 135 3.10 16.30 10.87
CA ASN A 135 1.71 16.36 11.29
C ASN A 135 0.79 16.39 10.07
N PRO A 136 -0.49 16.04 10.21
CA PRO A 136 -1.49 16.26 9.17
C PRO A 136 -1.51 17.71 8.69
N GLY A 137 -1.73 17.90 7.40
CA GLY A 137 -1.73 19.21 6.73
C GLY A 137 -0.72 19.28 5.60
N VAL A 138 -0.46 20.51 5.15
CA VAL A 138 0.50 20.76 4.06
C VAL A 138 1.92 20.52 4.56
N THR A 139 2.63 19.64 3.88
CA THR A 139 4.02 19.28 4.16
C THR A 139 4.91 19.71 3.01
N ASN A 140 5.98 20.46 3.32
CA ASN A 140 7.03 20.79 2.35
C ASN A 140 8.13 19.73 2.41
N ILE A 141 8.64 19.38 1.25
CA ILE A 141 9.73 18.42 1.09
C ILE A 141 10.85 19.03 0.26
N SER A 142 12.09 18.72 0.61
CA SER A 142 13.28 19.11 -0.16
C SER A 142 14.40 18.11 0.11
N LEU A 143 15.01 17.59 -0.94
CA LEU A 143 16.11 16.62 -0.87
C LEU A 143 17.10 16.87 -1.99
N ASP A 144 18.36 17.04 -1.66
CA ASP A 144 19.50 17.11 -2.58
C ASP A 144 19.93 15.67 -2.96
N ILE A 145 20.11 15.39 -4.29
CA ILE A 145 20.37 14.05 -4.84
C ILE A 145 21.60 13.99 -5.74
#